data_5594a182c21c046a080e7b57490f9c26
#
_entry.id   5594a182c21c046a080e7b57490f9c26
#
_cell.length_a   1.000
_cell.length_b   1.000
_cell.length_c   1.000
_cell.angle_alpha   90.00
_cell.angle_beta   90.00
_cell.angle_gamma   90.00
#
_symmetry.space_group_name_H-M   'P 1'
#
loop_
_entity.id
_entity.type
_entity.pdbx_description
1 polymer ?
#
loop_
_entity_poly.entity_id
_entity_poly.type
_entity_poly.pdbx_seq_one_letter_code
_entity_poly.pdbx_strand_id
1 'polypeptide(L)'
;MIRIGIPRVLNMYENYPFWHTLFAECGFEVVLSPESNMELYQKGISSVMSDNICFPAKLVHGHIIWLIEAKVDRIFYPIVQKEAKEWDGSSNSYNCPVVSGYPEVIRSAINPEGNYGIPFDKPVVSFHDIDVLRRAAYEYFSGLGIDKDIFQRAFGIAWEFRNKKKKEMIIEQKALLDKCLMSGELVFIVAGRPYHADSLVNQKVGQILADLGITALTDDVFLDPHAGEKPNAKYRLLHLLGDGFKQLNIVSQWSYPNRVVHAAMEVAKLPDNVQLIQLNSFGCGPDSFYMEEVGQILRQAGKNHTVLRIDEIASPGSIRLRIRSLIESLRTVKGK
;
A
#
# COMPACT_ATOMS: atom_id res chain seq x y z
N MET A 1 29.03 10.32 -5.78
CA MET A 1 27.67 9.96 -6.27
C MET A 1 26.68 10.65 -5.33
N ILE A 2 25.68 11.35 -5.86
CA ILE A 2 24.68 12.03 -5.01
C ILE A 2 23.79 10.98 -4.36
N ARG A 3 23.60 11.07 -3.05
CA ARG A 3 22.81 10.14 -2.23
C ARG A 3 21.38 10.68 -2.05
N ILE A 4 20.41 9.99 -2.62
CA ILE A 4 18.97 10.34 -2.52
C ILE A 4 18.33 9.53 -1.42
N GLY A 5 17.89 10.17 -0.35
CA GLY A 5 17.14 9.55 0.73
C GLY A 5 15.67 9.38 0.36
N ILE A 6 15.14 8.17 0.47
CA ILE A 6 13.72 7.87 0.26
C ILE A 6 13.14 7.32 1.57
N PRO A 7 12.11 7.96 2.16
CA PRO A 7 11.46 7.42 3.34
C PRO A 7 10.59 6.20 2.99
N ARG A 8 10.72 5.09 3.75
CA ARG A 8 9.88 3.89 3.63
C ARG A 8 8.56 4.10 4.35
N VAL A 9 7.64 4.85 3.76
CA VAL A 9 6.40 5.27 4.40
C VAL A 9 5.24 5.35 3.42
N LEU A 10 4.03 5.23 3.94
CA LEU A 10 2.78 5.45 3.21
C LEU A 10 2.81 4.81 1.81
N ASN A 11 2.43 5.54 0.78
CA ASN A 11 2.38 5.05 -0.60
C ASN A 11 3.76 4.71 -1.22
N MET A 12 4.87 5.05 -0.55
CA MET A 12 6.20 4.60 -0.98
C MET A 12 6.36 3.07 -0.89
N TYR A 13 5.58 2.38 -0.04
CA TYR A 13 5.54 0.91 -0.04
C TYR A 13 5.15 0.32 -1.40
N GLU A 14 4.29 1.00 -2.16
CA GLU A 14 3.92 0.57 -3.52
C GLU A 14 4.81 1.17 -4.61
N ASN A 15 5.21 2.44 -4.45
CA ASN A 15 5.86 3.21 -5.51
C ASN A 15 7.39 3.18 -5.45
N TYR A 16 7.98 2.69 -4.34
CA TYR A 16 9.43 2.63 -4.15
C TYR A 16 10.19 1.89 -5.28
N PRO A 17 9.73 0.72 -5.78
CA PRO A 17 10.46 0.02 -6.84
C PRO A 17 10.66 0.86 -8.11
N PHE A 18 9.67 1.68 -8.46
CA PHE A 18 9.77 2.62 -9.58
C PHE A 18 10.81 3.70 -9.32
N TRP A 19 10.71 4.40 -8.18
CA TRP A 19 11.59 5.51 -7.86
C TRP A 19 13.04 5.06 -7.65
N HIS A 20 13.23 3.95 -6.94
CA HIS A 20 14.56 3.37 -6.75
C HIS A 20 15.25 3.10 -8.08
N THR A 21 14.57 2.38 -8.98
CA THR A 21 15.13 2.04 -10.28
C THR A 21 15.39 3.28 -11.12
N LEU A 22 14.47 4.25 -11.14
CA LEU A 22 14.63 5.48 -11.90
C LEU A 22 15.85 6.29 -11.44
N PHE A 23 16.04 6.47 -10.13
CA PHE A 23 17.21 7.16 -9.60
C PHE A 23 18.50 6.40 -9.88
N ALA A 24 18.51 5.09 -9.66
CA ALA A 24 19.70 4.25 -9.89
C ALA A 24 20.14 4.29 -11.36
N GLU A 25 19.21 4.16 -12.31
CA GLU A 25 19.48 4.22 -13.75
C GLU A 25 19.91 5.63 -14.21
N CYS A 26 19.57 6.68 -13.45
CA CYS A 26 20.07 8.04 -13.66
C CYS A 26 21.41 8.31 -12.95
N GLY A 27 22.03 7.33 -12.30
CA GLY A 27 23.36 7.45 -11.70
C GLY A 27 23.39 8.00 -10.27
N PHE A 28 22.28 7.95 -9.54
CA PHE A 28 22.21 8.32 -8.12
C PHE A 28 22.35 7.09 -7.22
N GLU A 29 22.87 7.28 -6.01
CA GLU A 29 22.80 6.32 -4.93
C GLU A 29 21.47 6.49 -4.18
N VAL A 30 20.69 5.42 -4.04
CA VAL A 30 19.42 5.47 -3.29
C VAL A 30 19.61 4.92 -1.89
N VAL A 31 19.27 5.73 -0.90
CA VAL A 31 19.28 5.37 0.52
C VAL A 31 17.84 5.26 0.99
N LEU A 32 17.35 4.04 1.15
CA LEU A 32 16.04 3.78 1.73
C LEU A 32 16.13 3.78 3.25
N SER A 33 15.22 4.49 3.93
CA SER A 33 15.12 4.39 5.39
C SER A 33 14.76 2.96 5.81
N PRO A 34 15.18 2.49 7.02
CA PRO A 34 14.98 1.11 7.46
C PRO A 34 13.49 0.76 7.64
N GLU A 35 13.21 -0.48 7.98
CA GLU A 35 11.86 -0.88 8.43
C GLU A 35 11.50 -0.15 9.72
N SER A 36 10.21 0.19 9.85
CA SER A 36 9.70 0.89 11.01
C SER A 36 9.91 0.07 12.29
N ASN A 37 10.34 0.74 13.34
CA ASN A 37 10.47 0.19 14.69
C ASN A 37 10.18 1.29 15.71
N MET A 38 10.06 0.92 16.99
CA MET A 38 9.73 1.88 18.04
C MET A 38 10.83 2.92 18.28
N GLU A 39 12.09 2.59 18.03
CA GLU A 39 13.19 3.57 18.14
C GLU A 39 13.04 4.66 17.07
N LEU A 40 12.77 4.25 15.82
CA LEU A 40 12.51 5.18 14.73
C LEU A 40 11.28 6.06 15.01
N TYR A 41 10.19 5.47 15.54
CA TYR A 41 9.01 6.22 15.94
C TYR A 41 9.34 7.29 17.01
N GLN A 42 10.11 6.92 18.04
CA GLN A 42 10.51 7.84 19.10
C GLN A 42 11.38 8.99 18.61
N LYS A 43 12.22 8.77 17.59
CA LYS A 43 13.01 9.86 16.98
C LYS A 43 12.12 10.96 16.40
N GLY A 44 10.97 10.60 15.84
CA GLY A 44 10.10 11.56 15.12
C GLY A 44 8.96 12.14 15.96
N ILE A 45 8.61 11.52 17.09
CA ILE A 45 7.35 11.83 17.81
C ILE A 45 7.24 13.29 18.26
N SER A 46 8.34 13.92 18.64
CA SER A 46 8.35 15.32 19.08
C SER A 46 8.00 16.34 17.99
N SER A 47 8.10 15.95 16.73
CA SER A 47 7.76 16.78 15.58
C SER A 47 6.34 16.53 15.05
N VAL A 48 5.62 15.55 15.59
CA VAL A 48 4.23 15.25 15.23
C VAL A 48 3.31 16.35 15.77
N MET A 49 2.63 17.06 14.88
CA MET A 49 1.85 18.25 15.25
C MET A 49 0.45 17.92 15.78
N SER A 50 -0.04 16.69 15.64
CA SER A 50 -1.38 16.29 16.07
C SER A 50 -1.43 14.81 16.43
N ASP A 51 -1.95 14.51 17.61
CA ASP A 51 -2.17 13.14 18.09
C ASP A 51 -3.28 12.41 17.32
N ASN A 52 -4.16 13.15 16.65
CA ASN A 52 -5.29 12.59 15.91
C ASN A 52 -4.94 12.08 14.50
N ILE A 53 -3.68 12.25 14.07
CA ILE A 53 -3.25 11.70 12.78
C ILE A 53 -3.06 10.18 12.89
N CYS A 54 -3.33 9.44 11.81
CA CYS A 54 -3.18 7.99 11.80
C CYS A 54 -1.73 7.56 12.05
N PHE A 55 -1.54 6.44 12.75
CA PHE A 55 -0.22 5.93 13.14
C PHE A 55 0.78 5.79 11.99
N PRO A 56 0.42 5.28 10.79
CA PRO A 56 1.36 5.23 9.67
C PRO A 56 1.91 6.60 9.26
N ALA A 57 1.13 7.66 9.40
CA ALA A 57 1.59 9.02 9.10
C ALA A 57 2.54 9.55 10.18
N LYS A 58 2.34 9.21 11.46
CA LYS A 58 3.28 9.57 12.55
C LYS A 58 4.67 8.99 12.30
N LEU A 59 4.77 7.79 11.74
CA LEU A 59 6.05 7.14 11.43
C LEU A 59 6.89 7.91 10.41
N VAL A 60 6.27 8.68 9.51
CA VAL A 60 6.99 9.48 8.50
C VAL A 60 8.04 10.37 9.14
N HIS A 61 7.71 10.98 10.26
CA HIS A 61 8.62 11.89 10.98
C HIS A 61 9.93 11.21 11.38
N GLY A 62 9.86 10.00 11.94
CA GLY A 62 11.03 9.23 12.32
C GLY A 62 11.90 8.83 11.12
N HIS A 63 11.27 8.44 10.00
CA HIS A 63 11.99 8.11 8.77
C HIS A 63 12.73 9.31 8.19
N ILE A 64 12.12 10.49 8.23
CA ILE A 64 12.79 11.73 7.76
C ILE A 64 13.96 12.10 8.67
N ILE A 65 13.80 12.06 10.00
CA ILE A 65 14.91 12.31 10.94
C ILE A 65 16.04 11.31 10.72
N TRP A 66 15.72 10.02 10.52
CA TRP A 66 16.75 9.03 10.22
C TRP A 66 17.53 9.32 8.94
N LEU A 67 16.87 9.77 7.86
CA LEU A 67 17.53 10.15 6.62
C LEU A 67 18.43 11.37 6.80
N ILE A 68 18.02 12.34 7.63
CA ILE A 68 18.84 13.48 8.02
C ILE A 68 20.11 13.02 8.76
N GLU A 69 19.97 12.12 9.74
CA GLU A 69 21.08 11.53 10.50
C GLU A 69 22.01 10.69 9.60
N ALA A 70 21.46 10.01 8.59
CA ALA A 70 22.19 9.25 7.59
C ALA A 70 22.98 10.15 6.62
N LYS A 71 22.84 11.48 6.72
CA LYS A 71 23.53 12.49 5.92
C LYS A 71 23.39 12.25 4.42
N VAL A 72 22.15 12.03 3.97
CA VAL A 72 21.84 11.99 2.54
C VAL A 72 21.99 13.40 1.94
N ASP A 73 22.31 13.48 0.65
CA ASP A 73 22.49 14.78 0.00
C ASP A 73 21.16 15.47 -0.31
N ARG A 74 20.09 14.68 -0.52
CA ARG A 74 18.73 15.15 -0.78
C ARG A 74 17.72 14.15 -0.22
N ILE A 75 16.55 14.61 0.20
CA ILE A 75 15.43 13.73 0.57
C ILE A 75 14.34 13.86 -0.48
N PHE A 76 13.97 12.76 -1.10
CA PHE A 76 12.90 12.67 -2.09
C PHE A 76 11.65 12.08 -1.49
N TYR A 77 10.59 12.88 -1.38
CA TYR A 77 9.28 12.44 -0.89
C TYR A 77 8.16 13.08 -1.72
N PRO A 78 7.77 12.47 -2.86
CA PRO A 78 6.85 13.08 -3.82
C PRO A 78 5.43 13.20 -3.27
N ILE A 79 4.72 14.23 -3.72
CA ILE A 79 3.27 14.39 -3.55
C ILE A 79 2.58 13.55 -4.61
N VAL A 80 2.14 12.35 -4.26
CA VAL A 80 1.41 11.48 -5.19
C VAL A 80 -0.09 11.73 -5.05
N GLN A 81 -0.67 12.39 -6.05
CA GLN A 81 -2.09 12.73 -6.04
C GLN A 81 -2.98 11.53 -6.36
N LYS A 82 -2.62 10.75 -7.38
CA LYS A 82 -3.38 9.58 -7.83
C LYS A 82 -2.46 8.39 -8.03
N GLU A 83 -2.93 7.22 -7.61
CA GLU A 83 -2.30 5.94 -7.90
C GLU A 83 -2.68 5.40 -9.27
N ALA A 84 -2.01 4.33 -9.72
CA ALA A 84 -2.34 3.67 -10.97
C ALA A 84 -3.77 3.10 -10.93
N LYS A 85 -4.41 3.07 -12.10
CA LYS A 85 -5.66 2.32 -12.27
C LYS A 85 -5.37 0.83 -12.14
N GLU A 86 -6.18 0.14 -11.35
CA GLU A 86 -6.00 -1.27 -11.04
C GLU A 86 -7.06 -2.16 -11.69
N TRP A 87 -8.18 -1.56 -12.11
CA TRP A 87 -9.26 -2.21 -12.86
C TRP A 87 -10.05 -1.19 -13.67
N ASP A 88 -10.71 -1.63 -14.72
CA ASP A 88 -11.40 -0.75 -15.67
C ASP A 88 -12.61 -0.01 -15.08
N GLY A 89 -13.21 -0.48 -14.01
CA GLY A 89 -14.34 0.13 -13.33
C GLY A 89 -13.97 1.25 -12.34
N SER A 90 -12.67 1.47 -12.06
CA SER A 90 -12.29 2.51 -11.10
C SER A 90 -12.41 3.89 -11.74
N SER A 91 -13.37 4.70 -11.25
CA SER A 91 -13.58 6.07 -11.73
C SER A 91 -12.51 7.04 -11.24
N ASN A 92 -11.97 6.81 -10.06
CA ASN A 92 -10.97 7.65 -9.41
C ASN A 92 -9.94 6.80 -8.66
N SER A 93 -8.73 7.34 -8.51
CA SER A 93 -7.61 6.69 -7.83
C SER A 93 -6.82 7.67 -6.96
N TYR A 94 -7.51 8.61 -6.32
CA TYR A 94 -6.86 9.59 -5.44
C TYR A 94 -6.27 8.92 -4.21
N ASN A 95 -5.13 9.42 -3.75
CA ASN A 95 -4.67 9.18 -2.40
C ASN A 95 -5.51 9.98 -1.39
N CYS A 96 -5.59 9.51 -0.15
CA CYS A 96 -6.23 10.29 0.90
C CYS A 96 -5.45 11.60 1.17
N PRO A 97 -6.09 12.65 1.72
CA PRO A 97 -5.42 13.93 1.98
C PRO A 97 -4.17 13.82 2.85
N VAL A 98 -4.13 12.83 3.77
CA VAL A 98 -2.94 12.59 4.59
C VAL A 98 -1.78 12.10 3.71
N VAL A 99 -1.97 11.08 2.87
CA VAL A 99 -0.90 10.56 2.01
C VAL A 99 -0.40 11.65 1.05
N SER A 100 -1.29 12.34 0.36
CA SER A 100 -0.91 13.37 -0.63
C SER A 100 -0.39 14.66 0.00
N GLY A 101 -0.86 15.03 1.20
CA GLY A 101 -0.46 16.27 1.86
C GLY A 101 0.76 16.13 2.79
N TYR A 102 1.16 14.92 3.13
CA TYR A 102 2.17 14.71 4.18
C TYR A 102 3.58 15.27 3.87
N PRO A 103 4.04 15.31 2.60
CA PRO A 103 5.29 16.01 2.29
C PRO A 103 5.27 17.49 2.72
N GLU A 104 4.14 18.18 2.63
CA GLU A 104 4.00 19.56 3.11
C GLU A 104 3.99 19.64 4.65
N VAL A 105 3.37 18.66 5.31
CA VAL A 105 3.42 18.57 6.78
C VAL A 105 4.87 18.42 7.26
N ILE A 106 5.66 17.54 6.64
CA ILE A 106 7.08 17.36 6.96
C ILE A 106 7.86 18.65 6.71
N ARG A 107 7.62 19.34 5.59
CA ARG A 107 8.24 20.62 5.30
C ARG A 107 7.96 21.65 6.40
N SER A 108 6.76 21.64 6.95
CA SER A 108 6.38 22.59 8.01
C SER A 108 6.88 22.16 9.40
N ALA A 109 6.84 20.85 9.71
CA ALA A 109 7.12 20.35 11.06
C ALA A 109 8.63 20.11 11.31
N ILE A 110 9.37 19.58 10.33
CA ILE A 110 10.79 19.25 10.44
C ILE A 110 11.65 20.26 9.67
N ASN A 111 11.17 20.67 8.49
CA ASN A 111 11.84 21.58 7.58
C ASN A 111 13.30 21.14 7.28
N PRO A 112 13.52 20.00 6.59
CA PRO A 112 14.86 19.46 6.33
C PRO A 112 15.79 20.47 5.65
N GLU A 113 15.26 21.26 4.71
CA GLU A 113 16.04 22.27 3.99
C GLU A 113 16.43 23.44 4.88
N GLY A 114 15.45 24.03 5.61
CA GLY A 114 15.71 25.22 6.44
C GLY A 114 16.49 24.92 7.71
N ASN A 115 16.25 23.78 8.37
CA ASN A 115 16.85 23.48 9.65
C ASN A 115 18.14 22.65 9.54
N TYR A 116 18.31 21.89 8.43
CA TYR A 116 19.43 20.95 8.30
C TYR A 116 20.23 21.14 7.00
N GLY A 117 19.80 22.05 6.12
CA GLY A 117 20.47 22.33 4.85
C GLY A 117 20.36 21.18 3.83
N ILE A 118 19.42 20.24 4.02
CA ILE A 118 19.22 19.10 3.12
C ILE A 118 18.03 19.41 2.21
N PRO A 119 18.19 19.54 0.90
CA PRO A 119 17.12 19.75 -0.05
C PRO A 119 16.00 18.71 0.14
N PHE A 120 14.75 19.19 0.20
CA PHE A 120 13.56 18.35 0.41
C PHE A 120 12.68 18.37 -0.83
N ASP A 121 12.84 17.36 -1.67
CA ASP A 121 12.22 17.27 -2.98
C ASP A 121 10.84 16.60 -2.89
N LYS A 122 9.81 17.33 -3.27
CA LYS A 122 8.43 16.89 -3.21
C LYS A 122 7.65 17.19 -4.51
N PRO A 123 8.13 16.69 -5.67
CA PRO A 123 7.43 16.92 -6.93
C PRO A 123 6.01 16.35 -6.86
N VAL A 124 5.08 17.06 -7.51
CA VAL A 124 3.69 16.61 -7.62
C VAL A 124 3.59 15.63 -8.80
N VAL A 125 3.15 14.41 -8.52
CA VAL A 125 3.07 13.34 -9.52
C VAL A 125 1.74 12.60 -9.47
N SER A 126 1.44 11.86 -10.55
CA SER A 126 0.26 11.02 -10.66
C SER A 126 0.59 9.75 -11.41
N PHE A 127 0.37 8.59 -10.79
CA PHE A 127 0.56 7.28 -11.42
C PHE A 127 -0.64 6.86 -12.28
N HIS A 128 -1.73 7.61 -12.24
CA HIS A 128 -2.95 7.33 -12.99
C HIS A 128 -2.76 7.39 -14.52
N ASP A 129 -1.85 8.24 -14.97
CA ASP A 129 -1.51 8.45 -16.37
C ASP A 129 0.01 8.48 -16.52
N ILE A 130 0.54 7.54 -17.33
CA ILE A 130 1.98 7.38 -17.52
C ILE A 130 2.65 8.60 -18.17
N ASP A 131 1.95 9.30 -19.06
CA ASP A 131 2.51 10.44 -19.75
C ASP A 131 2.55 11.68 -18.85
N VAL A 132 1.56 11.82 -17.95
CA VAL A 132 1.57 12.83 -16.89
C VAL A 132 2.70 12.54 -15.90
N LEU A 133 2.85 11.28 -15.48
CA LEU A 133 3.95 10.86 -14.60
C LEU A 133 5.31 11.15 -15.23
N ARG A 134 5.49 10.75 -16.50
CA ARG A 134 6.75 10.92 -17.23
C ARG A 134 7.13 12.39 -17.36
N ARG A 135 6.16 13.26 -17.64
CA ARG A 135 6.39 14.70 -17.77
C ARG A 135 6.83 15.31 -16.43
N ALA A 136 6.09 15.05 -15.36
CA ALA A 136 6.38 15.57 -14.03
C ALA A 136 7.73 15.05 -13.50
N ALA A 137 8.01 13.76 -13.72
CA ALA A 137 9.30 13.19 -13.35
C ALA A 137 10.44 13.78 -14.17
N TYR A 138 10.27 13.97 -15.50
CA TYR A 138 11.29 14.59 -16.33
C TYR A 138 11.61 16.03 -15.90
N GLU A 139 10.60 16.82 -15.60
CA GLU A 139 10.79 18.20 -15.09
C GLU A 139 11.68 18.19 -13.85
N TYR A 140 11.42 17.31 -12.90
CA TYR A 140 12.25 17.18 -11.69
C TYR A 140 13.67 16.69 -12.01
N PHE A 141 13.86 15.61 -12.77
CA PHE A 141 15.17 15.06 -13.09
C PHE A 141 16.02 16.00 -13.98
N SER A 142 15.39 16.74 -14.89
CA SER A 142 16.04 17.79 -15.68
C SER A 142 16.59 18.90 -14.78
N GLY A 143 15.88 19.27 -13.72
CA GLY A 143 16.36 20.19 -12.69
C GLY A 143 17.58 19.67 -11.91
N LEU A 144 17.79 18.36 -11.88
CA LEU A 144 18.99 17.71 -11.35
C LEU A 144 20.13 17.56 -12.38
N GLY A 145 19.95 18.06 -13.60
CA GLY A 145 20.94 18.00 -14.66
C GLY A 145 20.95 16.69 -15.47
N ILE A 146 19.89 15.87 -15.37
CA ILE A 146 19.80 14.61 -16.13
C ILE A 146 19.37 14.90 -17.56
N ASP A 147 20.15 14.37 -18.51
CA ASP A 147 19.85 14.45 -19.94
C ASP A 147 18.54 13.72 -20.29
N LYS A 148 17.83 14.23 -21.31
CA LYS A 148 16.54 13.72 -21.74
C LYS A 148 16.60 12.26 -22.18
N ASP A 149 17.63 11.87 -22.91
CA ASP A 149 17.72 10.49 -23.46
C ASP A 149 18.09 9.50 -22.34
N ILE A 150 18.93 9.90 -21.40
CA ILE A 150 19.21 9.14 -20.17
C ILE A 150 17.92 8.93 -19.39
N PHE A 151 17.18 10.01 -19.14
CA PHE A 151 15.91 9.95 -18.41
C PHE A 151 14.89 9.04 -19.09
N GLN A 152 14.68 9.16 -20.41
CA GLN A 152 13.68 8.36 -21.14
C GLN A 152 13.98 6.86 -21.05
N ARG A 153 15.26 6.47 -21.18
CA ARG A 153 15.69 5.08 -21.02
C ARG A 153 15.47 4.61 -19.57
N ALA A 154 15.93 5.37 -18.60
CA ALA A 154 15.78 5.07 -17.17
C ALA A 154 14.30 4.94 -16.76
N PHE A 155 13.44 5.84 -17.24
CA PHE A 155 12.00 5.79 -16.99
C PHE A 155 11.37 4.51 -17.56
N GLY A 156 11.72 4.11 -18.77
CA GLY A 156 11.24 2.87 -19.39
C GLY A 156 11.61 1.65 -18.53
N ILE A 157 12.88 1.53 -18.15
CA ILE A 157 13.38 0.44 -17.28
C ILE A 157 12.64 0.42 -15.93
N ALA A 158 12.51 1.58 -15.28
CA ALA A 158 11.85 1.69 -13.99
C ALA A 158 10.35 1.30 -14.05
N TRP A 159 9.67 1.71 -15.12
CA TRP A 159 8.26 1.37 -15.33
C TRP A 159 8.05 -0.12 -15.57
N GLU A 160 8.86 -0.73 -16.42
CA GLU A 160 8.83 -2.18 -16.68
C GLU A 160 9.15 -2.97 -15.43
N PHE A 161 10.18 -2.58 -14.67
CA PHE A 161 10.57 -3.25 -13.42
C PHE A 161 9.43 -3.24 -12.39
N ARG A 162 8.81 -2.06 -12.16
CA ARG A 162 7.65 -1.92 -11.26
C ARG A 162 6.51 -2.86 -11.67
N ASN A 163 6.13 -2.82 -12.93
CA ASN A 163 5.01 -3.62 -13.42
C ASN A 163 5.30 -5.12 -13.37
N LYS A 164 6.52 -5.52 -13.72
CA LYS A 164 6.98 -6.91 -13.62
C LYS A 164 6.90 -7.42 -12.18
N LYS A 165 7.41 -6.65 -11.21
CA LYS A 165 7.37 -7.02 -9.79
C LYS A 165 5.96 -7.14 -9.25
N LYS A 166 5.08 -6.19 -9.59
CA LYS A 166 3.67 -6.25 -9.21
C LYS A 166 2.98 -7.49 -9.79
N LYS A 167 3.20 -7.76 -11.06
CA LYS A 167 2.64 -8.92 -11.76
C LYS A 167 3.11 -10.25 -11.15
N GLU A 168 4.42 -10.40 -10.91
CA GLU A 168 5.00 -11.57 -10.26
C GLU A 168 4.32 -11.83 -8.90
N MET A 169 4.22 -10.82 -8.05
CA MET A 169 3.60 -10.90 -6.73
C MET A 169 2.12 -11.33 -6.81
N ILE A 170 1.34 -10.76 -7.71
CA ILE A 170 -0.07 -11.13 -7.89
C ILE A 170 -0.20 -12.59 -8.34
N ILE A 171 0.62 -13.03 -9.30
CA ILE A 171 0.60 -14.40 -9.82
C ILE A 171 0.96 -15.40 -8.71
N GLU A 172 1.99 -15.13 -7.91
CA GLU A 172 2.38 -15.97 -6.79
C GLU A 172 1.28 -16.09 -5.74
N GLN A 173 0.65 -14.97 -5.36
CA GLN A 173 -0.46 -14.98 -4.40
C GLN A 173 -1.69 -15.73 -4.95
N LYS A 174 -2.02 -15.58 -6.23
CA LYS A 174 -3.10 -16.34 -6.87
C LYS A 174 -2.85 -17.85 -6.86
N ALA A 175 -1.64 -18.28 -7.16
CA ALA A 175 -1.27 -19.69 -7.09
C ALA A 175 -1.40 -20.27 -5.66
N LEU A 176 -1.05 -19.48 -4.64
CA LEU A 176 -1.27 -19.88 -3.24
C LEU A 176 -2.76 -19.93 -2.87
N LEU A 177 -3.55 -18.97 -3.31
CA LEU A 177 -5.01 -18.99 -3.11
C LEU A 177 -5.63 -20.23 -3.75
N ASP A 178 -5.30 -20.53 -4.99
CA ASP A 178 -5.80 -21.70 -5.71
C ASP A 178 -5.46 -23.01 -4.98
N LYS A 179 -4.24 -23.11 -4.46
CA LYS A 179 -3.81 -24.25 -3.63
C LYS A 179 -4.70 -24.40 -2.40
N CYS A 180 -4.95 -23.30 -1.66
CA CYS A 180 -5.82 -23.31 -0.48
C CYS A 180 -7.29 -23.64 -0.83
N LEU A 181 -7.77 -23.19 -1.99
CA LEU A 181 -9.10 -23.52 -2.48
C LEU A 181 -9.25 -25.02 -2.78
N MET A 182 -8.23 -25.63 -3.41
CA MET A 182 -8.22 -27.05 -3.72
C MET A 182 -8.07 -27.94 -2.47
N SER A 183 -7.25 -27.52 -1.51
CA SER A 183 -7.02 -28.31 -0.27
C SER A 183 -8.11 -28.09 0.80
N GLY A 184 -8.91 -27.01 0.70
CA GLY A 184 -9.85 -26.61 1.73
C GLY A 184 -9.19 -26.05 2.99
N GLU A 185 -7.89 -25.77 2.96
CA GLU A 185 -7.15 -25.15 4.05
C GLU A 185 -7.64 -23.71 4.29
N LEU A 186 -7.65 -23.30 5.56
CA LEU A 186 -8.01 -21.94 5.95
C LEU A 186 -6.99 -20.95 5.45
N VAL A 187 -7.46 -19.91 4.77
CA VAL A 187 -6.65 -18.80 4.29
C VAL A 187 -7.27 -17.46 4.67
N PHE A 188 -6.44 -16.52 5.12
CA PHE A 188 -6.89 -15.17 5.39
C PHE A 188 -6.38 -14.20 4.34
N ILE A 189 -7.31 -13.40 3.81
CA ILE A 189 -7.01 -12.21 3.02
C ILE A 189 -6.87 -11.05 3.99
N VAL A 190 -5.65 -10.54 4.13
CA VAL A 190 -5.34 -9.39 4.99
C VAL A 190 -5.46 -8.13 4.14
N ALA A 191 -6.64 -7.52 4.19
CA ALA A 191 -6.96 -6.35 3.38
C ALA A 191 -6.63 -5.04 4.10
N GLY A 192 -5.98 -4.14 3.38
CA GLY A 192 -5.57 -2.87 3.95
C GLY A 192 -4.96 -1.93 2.91
N ARG A 193 -4.05 -1.10 3.35
CA ARG A 193 -3.29 -0.19 2.49
C ARG A 193 -1.88 -0.74 2.26
N PRO A 194 -1.17 -0.37 1.19
CA PRO A 194 0.19 -0.87 0.93
C PRO A 194 1.13 -0.71 2.13
N TYR A 195 1.04 0.38 2.86
CA TYR A 195 1.86 0.62 4.06
C TYR A 195 1.44 -0.22 5.29
N HIS A 196 0.34 -0.94 5.23
CA HIS A 196 0.02 -1.97 6.22
C HIS A 196 0.88 -3.25 6.03
N ALA A 197 1.74 -3.30 5.01
CA ALA A 197 2.77 -4.33 4.89
C ALA A 197 3.90 -4.13 5.93
N ASP A 198 4.06 -2.93 6.48
CA ASP A 198 5.03 -2.65 7.55
C ASP A 198 4.71 -3.45 8.80
N SER A 199 5.72 -4.16 9.33
CA SER A 199 5.54 -5.09 10.46
C SER A 199 5.19 -4.38 11.77
N LEU A 200 5.64 -3.13 11.97
CA LEU A 200 5.25 -2.31 13.12
C LEU A 200 3.80 -1.84 12.98
N VAL A 201 3.41 -1.40 11.77
CA VAL A 201 2.06 -0.93 11.48
C VAL A 201 1.05 -2.06 11.65
N ASN A 202 1.29 -3.22 11.04
CA ASN A 202 0.34 -4.34 11.09
C ASN A 202 0.48 -5.22 12.34
N GLN A 203 1.35 -4.85 13.30
CA GLN A 203 1.58 -5.60 14.55
C GLN A 203 1.93 -7.08 14.30
N LYS A 204 2.67 -7.34 13.24
CA LYS A 204 3.14 -8.69 12.83
C LYS A 204 2.02 -9.68 12.51
N VAL A 205 0.86 -9.21 12.03
CA VAL A 205 -0.29 -10.07 11.69
C VAL A 205 0.11 -11.22 10.77
N GLY A 206 0.88 -10.97 9.71
CA GLY A 206 1.36 -12.02 8.81
C GLY A 206 2.18 -13.09 9.52
N GLN A 207 3.12 -12.68 10.39
CA GLN A 207 3.93 -13.62 11.18
C GLN A 207 3.06 -14.41 12.17
N ILE A 208 2.11 -13.74 12.83
CA ILE A 208 1.19 -14.43 13.77
C ILE A 208 0.38 -15.51 13.06
N LEU A 209 -0.12 -15.24 11.84
CA LEU A 209 -0.86 -16.21 11.05
C LEU A 209 0.05 -17.38 10.61
N ALA A 210 1.27 -17.08 10.14
CA ALA A 210 2.26 -18.10 9.77
C ALA A 210 2.64 -19.00 10.96
N ASP A 211 2.88 -18.43 12.15
CA ASP A 211 3.16 -19.19 13.38
C ASP A 211 2.00 -20.14 13.77
N LEU A 212 0.78 -19.83 13.35
CA LEU A 212 -0.41 -20.65 13.57
C LEU A 212 -0.68 -21.65 12.42
N GLY A 213 0.21 -21.73 11.44
CA GLY A 213 0.10 -22.60 10.27
C GLY A 213 -1.00 -22.17 9.29
N ILE A 214 -1.35 -20.88 9.27
CA ILE A 214 -2.39 -20.30 8.42
C ILE A 214 -1.78 -19.50 7.29
N THR A 215 -2.21 -19.77 6.06
CA THR A 215 -1.82 -18.96 4.90
C THR A 215 -2.45 -17.57 4.99
N ALA A 216 -1.61 -16.54 4.82
CA ALA A 216 -2.02 -15.15 4.75
C ALA A 216 -1.67 -14.57 3.38
N LEU A 217 -2.63 -13.95 2.71
CA LEU A 217 -2.47 -13.26 1.44
C LEU A 217 -2.91 -11.81 1.61
N THR A 218 -2.43 -10.91 0.76
CA THR A 218 -2.93 -9.54 0.73
C THR A 218 -4.10 -9.38 -0.25
N ASP A 219 -4.81 -8.27 -0.16
CA ASP A 219 -5.87 -7.90 -1.12
C ASP A 219 -5.37 -7.76 -2.56
N ASP A 220 -4.05 -7.63 -2.77
CA ASP A 220 -3.44 -7.65 -4.10
C ASP A 220 -3.72 -8.94 -4.89
N VAL A 221 -4.04 -10.04 -4.22
CA VAL A 221 -4.40 -11.32 -4.87
C VAL A 221 -5.58 -11.18 -5.84
N PHE A 222 -6.46 -10.20 -5.62
CA PHE A 222 -7.62 -9.94 -6.47
C PHE A 222 -7.36 -8.91 -7.57
N LEU A 223 -6.17 -8.31 -7.61
CA LEU A 223 -5.82 -7.37 -8.67
C LEU A 223 -5.60 -8.10 -10.00
N ASP A 224 -5.78 -7.36 -11.10
CA ASP A 224 -5.47 -7.85 -12.43
C ASP A 224 -3.95 -7.78 -12.66
N PRO A 225 -3.26 -8.93 -12.87
CA PRO A 225 -1.82 -8.94 -13.16
C PRO A 225 -1.47 -8.26 -14.50
N HIS A 226 -2.48 -8.00 -15.35
CA HIS A 226 -2.32 -7.36 -16.65
C HIS A 226 -2.89 -5.93 -16.69
N ALA A 227 -3.28 -5.37 -15.53
CA ALA A 227 -3.74 -4.00 -15.44
C ALA A 227 -2.72 -3.02 -16.05
N GLY A 228 -3.17 -2.20 -17.02
CA GLY A 228 -2.30 -1.26 -17.74
C GLY A 228 -1.58 -1.83 -18.96
N GLU A 229 -1.67 -3.13 -19.26
CA GLU A 229 -1.28 -3.69 -20.56
C GLU A 229 -2.38 -3.39 -21.61
N LYS A 230 -1.97 -3.19 -22.88
CA LYS A 230 -2.99 -3.04 -23.95
C LYS A 230 -3.81 -4.32 -24.03
N PRO A 231 -5.14 -4.28 -23.89
CA PRO A 231 -5.97 -5.49 -23.86
C PRO A 231 -5.86 -6.24 -25.18
N ASN A 232 -5.42 -7.51 -25.14
CA ASN A 232 -5.51 -8.38 -26.30
C ASN A 232 -6.97 -8.85 -26.50
N ALA A 233 -7.30 -9.35 -27.69
CA ALA A 233 -8.68 -9.73 -28.05
C ALA A 233 -9.30 -10.78 -27.11
N LYS A 234 -8.50 -11.70 -26.54
CA LYS A 234 -8.94 -12.72 -25.60
C LYS A 234 -9.31 -12.11 -24.23
N TYR A 235 -8.59 -11.08 -23.81
CA TYR A 235 -8.84 -10.33 -22.57
C TYR A 235 -10.13 -9.51 -22.66
N ARG A 236 -10.39 -8.86 -23.81
CA ARG A 236 -11.64 -8.13 -24.06
C ARG A 236 -12.88 -9.05 -23.93
N LEU A 237 -12.79 -10.28 -24.38
CA LEU A 237 -13.89 -11.23 -24.31
C LEU A 237 -14.16 -11.71 -22.87
N LEU A 238 -13.10 -11.94 -22.08
CA LEU A 238 -13.22 -12.30 -20.65
C LEU A 238 -13.82 -11.16 -19.83
N HIS A 239 -13.43 -9.91 -20.07
CA HIS A 239 -13.99 -8.73 -19.42
C HIS A 239 -15.46 -8.47 -19.80
N LEU A 240 -15.88 -8.82 -21.01
CA LEU A 240 -17.30 -8.73 -21.40
C LEU A 240 -18.19 -9.76 -20.69
N LEU A 241 -17.62 -10.85 -20.16
CA LEU A 241 -18.32 -11.90 -19.44
C LEU A 241 -18.26 -11.74 -17.91
N GLY A 242 -17.40 -10.85 -17.40
CA GLY A 242 -17.13 -10.67 -15.97
C GLY A 242 -17.62 -9.35 -15.39
N ASP A 243 -18.92 -9.08 -15.43
CA ASP A 243 -19.55 -7.82 -14.94
C ASP A 243 -19.63 -7.70 -13.40
N GLY A 244 -18.66 -8.25 -12.65
CA GLY A 244 -18.66 -8.20 -11.18
C GLY A 244 -18.63 -6.81 -10.54
N PHE A 245 -18.15 -5.78 -11.28
CA PHE A 245 -17.97 -4.42 -10.76
C PHE A 245 -19.19 -3.49 -10.92
N LYS A 246 -20.20 -3.85 -11.68
CA LYS A 246 -21.40 -3.04 -11.85
C LYS A 246 -22.28 -2.94 -10.59
N GLN A 247 -21.93 -3.65 -9.52
CA GLN A 247 -22.71 -3.72 -8.28
C GLN A 247 -22.09 -2.98 -7.08
N LEU A 248 -21.00 -2.20 -7.26
CA LEU A 248 -20.52 -1.34 -6.20
C LEU A 248 -21.50 -0.17 -6.00
N ASN A 249 -22.31 -0.23 -4.94
CA ASN A 249 -23.20 0.86 -4.57
C ASN A 249 -22.43 2.14 -4.19
N ILE A 250 -21.16 2.02 -3.82
CA ILE A 250 -20.28 3.14 -3.45
C ILE A 250 -18.90 2.94 -4.07
N VAL A 251 -18.64 3.62 -5.18
CA VAL A 251 -17.27 3.80 -5.70
C VAL A 251 -16.73 5.09 -5.11
N SER A 252 -15.73 4.97 -4.24
CA SER A 252 -15.10 6.16 -3.67
C SER A 252 -14.07 6.77 -4.60
N GLN A 253 -13.69 8.01 -4.27
CA GLN A 253 -12.57 8.66 -4.94
C GLN A 253 -11.19 8.11 -4.52
N TRP A 254 -11.13 7.28 -3.46
CA TRP A 254 -9.89 6.84 -2.84
C TRP A 254 -9.43 5.48 -3.37
N SER A 255 -8.18 5.38 -3.84
CA SER A 255 -7.63 4.14 -4.43
C SER A 255 -7.65 2.98 -3.45
N TYR A 256 -6.98 3.12 -2.32
CA TYR A 256 -6.80 2.00 -1.39
C TYR A 256 -8.07 1.53 -0.67
N PRO A 257 -8.98 2.39 -0.20
CA PRO A 257 -10.27 1.93 0.29
C PRO A 257 -11.06 1.12 -0.74
N ASN A 258 -11.03 1.51 -2.01
CA ASN A 258 -11.71 0.75 -3.07
C ASN A 258 -11.12 -0.67 -3.22
N ARG A 259 -9.80 -0.86 -3.03
CA ARG A 259 -9.18 -2.21 -2.99
C ARG A 259 -9.77 -3.07 -1.89
N VAL A 260 -9.91 -2.52 -0.68
CA VAL A 260 -10.44 -3.26 0.47
C VAL A 260 -11.89 -3.70 0.24
N VAL A 261 -12.72 -2.80 -0.32
CA VAL A 261 -14.11 -3.13 -0.69
C VAL A 261 -14.13 -4.21 -1.78
N HIS A 262 -13.30 -4.07 -2.81
CA HIS A 262 -13.16 -5.08 -3.87
C HIS A 262 -12.76 -6.45 -3.30
N ALA A 263 -11.77 -6.48 -2.42
CA ALA A 263 -11.34 -7.72 -1.77
C ALA A 263 -12.48 -8.36 -0.96
N ALA A 264 -13.30 -7.57 -0.26
CA ALA A 264 -14.46 -8.08 0.45
C ALA A 264 -15.50 -8.72 -0.50
N MET A 265 -15.75 -8.09 -1.66
CA MET A 265 -16.67 -8.63 -2.67
C MET A 265 -16.15 -9.94 -3.27
N GLU A 266 -14.85 -10.03 -3.53
CA GLU A 266 -14.28 -11.28 -4.05
C GLU A 266 -14.28 -12.38 -2.99
N VAL A 267 -13.91 -12.08 -1.75
CA VAL A 267 -13.99 -13.05 -0.63
C VAL A 267 -15.42 -13.52 -0.39
N ALA A 268 -16.43 -12.65 -0.56
CA ALA A 268 -17.83 -13.00 -0.41
C ALA A 268 -18.30 -14.09 -1.39
N LYS A 269 -17.66 -14.20 -2.56
CA LYS A 269 -17.96 -15.21 -3.59
C LYS A 269 -17.24 -16.55 -3.36
N LEU A 270 -16.20 -16.56 -2.51
CA LEU A 270 -15.34 -17.72 -2.29
C LEU A 270 -15.87 -18.62 -1.16
N PRO A 271 -15.42 -19.90 -1.10
CA PRO A 271 -15.82 -20.83 -0.04
C PRO A 271 -15.45 -20.35 1.38
N ASP A 272 -16.03 -20.99 2.40
CA ASP A 272 -15.87 -20.58 3.82
C ASP A 272 -14.46 -20.75 4.38
N ASN A 273 -13.57 -21.47 3.70
CA ASN A 273 -12.18 -21.54 4.09
C ASN A 273 -11.39 -20.25 3.73
N VAL A 274 -11.96 -19.34 2.95
CA VAL A 274 -11.39 -18.03 2.66
C VAL A 274 -12.08 -16.98 3.51
N GLN A 275 -11.31 -16.31 4.36
CA GLN A 275 -11.81 -15.29 5.28
C GLN A 275 -11.05 -13.97 5.10
N LEU A 276 -11.67 -12.85 5.49
CA LEU A 276 -11.05 -11.53 5.39
C LEU A 276 -10.73 -10.96 6.77
N ILE A 277 -9.52 -10.44 6.92
CA ILE A 277 -9.12 -9.57 8.03
C ILE A 277 -8.92 -8.17 7.45
N GLN A 278 -9.72 -7.21 7.90
CA GLN A 278 -9.54 -5.80 7.55
C GLN A 278 -8.61 -5.13 8.55
N LEU A 279 -7.52 -4.54 8.04
CA LEU A 279 -6.66 -3.67 8.83
C LEU A 279 -7.20 -2.24 8.77
N ASN A 280 -7.41 -1.65 9.93
CA ASN A 280 -7.98 -0.32 10.09
C ASN A 280 -7.08 0.53 11.00
N SER A 281 -6.57 1.65 10.49
CA SER A 281 -5.78 2.58 11.30
C SER A 281 -6.68 3.48 12.13
N PHE A 282 -6.44 3.56 13.44
CA PHE A 282 -7.11 4.54 14.29
C PHE A 282 -6.84 5.96 13.76
N GLY A 283 -7.84 6.83 13.80
CA GLY A 283 -7.77 8.18 13.22
C GLY A 283 -7.88 8.24 11.69
N CYS A 284 -8.13 7.11 11.01
CA CYS A 284 -8.32 7.10 9.56
C CYS A 284 -9.77 7.45 9.19
N GLY A 285 -10.01 8.67 8.68
CA GLY A 285 -11.33 9.11 8.24
C GLY A 285 -11.96 8.23 7.14
N PRO A 286 -11.25 7.95 6.02
CA PRO A 286 -11.78 7.05 5.00
C PRO A 286 -12.19 5.67 5.52
N ASP A 287 -11.41 5.05 6.42
CA ASP A 287 -11.75 3.72 6.96
C ASP A 287 -13.07 3.69 7.73
N SER A 288 -13.45 4.81 8.35
CA SER A 288 -14.71 4.89 9.12
C SER A 288 -15.94 4.63 8.25
N PHE A 289 -15.89 5.00 6.98
CA PHE A 289 -16.98 4.75 6.02
C PHE A 289 -16.92 3.33 5.46
N TYR A 290 -15.74 2.86 5.04
CA TYR A 290 -15.60 1.58 4.34
C TYR A 290 -15.73 0.37 5.26
N MET A 291 -15.45 0.54 6.54
CA MET A 291 -15.57 -0.55 7.51
C MET A 291 -17.01 -1.10 7.56
N GLU A 292 -18.01 -0.25 7.52
CA GLU A 292 -19.41 -0.69 7.51
C GLU A 292 -19.79 -1.34 6.17
N GLU A 293 -19.36 -0.77 5.04
CA GLU A 293 -19.62 -1.33 3.71
C GLU A 293 -19.04 -2.74 3.58
N VAL A 294 -17.76 -2.92 3.95
CA VAL A 294 -17.10 -4.23 3.99
C VAL A 294 -17.85 -5.20 4.90
N GLY A 295 -18.31 -4.71 6.07
CA GLY A 295 -19.09 -5.50 7.00
C GLY A 295 -20.42 -5.97 6.42
N GLN A 296 -21.12 -5.13 5.69
CA GLN A 296 -22.39 -5.49 5.03
C GLN A 296 -22.17 -6.55 3.95
N ILE A 297 -21.17 -6.35 3.08
CA ILE A 297 -20.83 -7.32 2.02
C ILE A 297 -20.56 -8.70 2.61
N LEU A 298 -19.70 -8.78 3.63
CA LEU A 298 -19.33 -10.08 4.23
C LEU A 298 -20.50 -10.72 4.99
N ARG A 299 -21.30 -9.93 5.75
CA ARG A 299 -22.48 -10.45 6.47
C ARG A 299 -23.54 -11.01 5.51
N GLN A 300 -23.78 -10.35 4.37
CA GLN A 300 -24.72 -10.86 3.35
C GLN A 300 -24.27 -12.20 2.76
N ALA A 301 -22.96 -12.45 2.71
CA ALA A 301 -22.39 -13.73 2.28
C ALA A 301 -22.24 -14.76 3.42
N GLY A 302 -22.75 -14.48 4.62
CA GLY A 302 -22.61 -15.36 5.78
C GLY A 302 -21.21 -15.43 6.37
N LYS A 303 -20.32 -14.50 6.02
CA LYS A 303 -18.93 -14.47 6.48
C LYS A 303 -18.71 -13.53 7.65
N ASN A 304 -17.67 -13.82 8.45
CA ASN A 304 -17.27 -12.95 9.55
C ASN A 304 -16.58 -11.68 9.02
N HIS A 305 -16.92 -10.54 9.61
CA HIS A 305 -16.17 -9.30 9.42
C HIS A 305 -15.19 -9.11 10.58
N THR A 306 -13.93 -9.42 10.34
CA THR A 306 -12.88 -9.26 11.34
C THR A 306 -12.07 -7.99 11.07
N VAL A 307 -12.11 -7.05 12.02
CA VAL A 307 -11.35 -5.78 11.94
C VAL A 307 -10.26 -5.78 12.99
N LEU A 308 -9.01 -5.63 12.58
CA LEU A 308 -7.89 -5.37 13.47
C LEU A 308 -7.56 -3.88 13.43
N ARG A 309 -7.73 -3.21 14.56
CA ARG A 309 -7.39 -1.79 14.71
C ARG A 309 -5.90 -1.65 14.98
N ILE A 310 -5.29 -0.76 14.24
CA ILE A 310 -3.86 -0.45 14.29
C ILE A 310 -3.71 0.93 14.91
N ASP A 311 -2.91 0.99 15.96
CA ASP A 311 -2.45 2.22 16.58
C ASP A 311 -1.08 1.98 17.26
N GLU A 312 -0.49 3.04 17.82
CA GLU A 312 0.79 2.99 18.51
C GLU A 312 0.74 2.21 19.85
N ILE A 313 -0.46 1.99 20.40
CA ILE A 313 -0.68 1.32 21.69
C ILE A 313 -1.00 -0.17 21.49
N ALA A 314 -1.42 -0.57 20.28
CA ALA A 314 -1.74 -1.96 19.99
C ALA A 314 -0.55 -2.89 20.28
N SER A 315 -0.82 -4.07 20.80
CA SER A 315 0.22 -5.05 21.10
C SER A 315 0.05 -6.32 20.28
N PRO A 316 1.14 -6.93 19.77
CA PRO A 316 1.08 -8.21 19.07
C PRO A 316 0.39 -9.33 19.87
N GLY A 317 0.46 -9.27 21.23
CA GLY A 317 -0.19 -10.23 22.11
C GLY A 317 -1.72 -10.18 22.02
N SER A 318 -2.30 -8.98 22.05
CA SER A 318 -3.76 -8.81 21.92
C SER A 318 -4.26 -9.22 20.54
N ILE A 319 -3.51 -8.92 19.49
CA ILE A 319 -3.82 -9.34 18.12
C ILE A 319 -3.75 -10.86 17.97
N ARG A 320 -2.70 -11.50 18.51
CA ARG A 320 -2.57 -12.96 18.52
C ARG A 320 -3.77 -13.64 19.21
N LEU A 321 -4.23 -13.11 20.32
CA LEU A 321 -5.40 -13.64 21.03
C LEU A 321 -6.67 -13.53 20.17
N ARG A 322 -6.90 -12.38 19.54
CA ARG A 322 -8.06 -12.16 18.65
C ARG A 322 -8.04 -13.09 17.44
N ILE A 323 -6.88 -13.26 16.79
CA ILE A 323 -6.72 -14.17 15.66
C ILE A 323 -6.97 -15.62 16.09
N ARG A 324 -6.46 -16.06 17.22
CA ARG A 324 -6.73 -17.41 17.77
C ARG A 324 -8.21 -17.64 18.01
N SER A 325 -8.89 -16.70 18.67
CA SER A 325 -10.34 -16.79 18.93
C SER A 325 -11.14 -16.88 17.63
N LEU A 326 -10.74 -16.12 16.59
CA LEU A 326 -11.36 -16.19 15.27
C LEU A 326 -11.17 -17.59 14.64
N ILE A 327 -9.96 -18.13 14.64
CA ILE A 327 -9.66 -19.45 14.07
C ILE A 327 -10.48 -20.53 14.78
N GLU A 328 -10.56 -20.51 16.11
CA GLU A 328 -11.33 -21.48 16.88
C GLU A 328 -12.83 -21.36 16.58
N SER A 329 -13.37 -20.16 16.45
CA SER A 329 -14.78 -19.97 16.06
C SER A 329 -15.09 -20.56 14.69
N LEU A 330 -14.20 -20.40 13.71
CA LEU A 330 -14.36 -20.94 12.36
C LEU A 330 -14.26 -22.47 12.33
N ARG A 331 -13.43 -23.09 13.18
CA ARG A 331 -13.32 -24.54 13.33
C ARG A 331 -14.56 -25.15 13.96
N THR A 332 -15.13 -24.50 14.97
CA THR A 332 -16.33 -24.97 15.68
C THR A 332 -17.56 -24.97 14.78
N VAL A 333 -17.68 -24.00 13.87
CA VAL A 333 -18.79 -23.95 12.89
C VAL A 333 -18.69 -25.08 11.88
N LYS A 334 -17.48 -25.48 11.45
CA LYS A 334 -17.29 -26.62 10.51
C LYS A 334 -17.50 -27.99 11.14
N GLY A 335 -17.50 -28.12 12.46
CA GLY A 335 -17.71 -29.37 13.19
C GLY A 335 -19.18 -29.67 13.53
N LYS A 336 -20.08 -28.77 13.16
CA LYS A 336 -21.53 -28.98 13.22
C LYS A 336 -22.11 -29.23 11.84
#